data_2e1a81a8e7931486d1dbc42b3c2ecd1e
#
_entry.id   2e1a81a8e7931486d1dbc42b3c2ecd1e
#
_cell.length_a   1.000
_cell.length_b   1.000
_cell.length_c   1.000
_cell.angle_alpha   90.00
_cell.angle_beta   90.00
_cell.angle_gamma   90.00
#
_symmetry.space_group_name_H-M   'P 1'
#
loop_
_entity.id
_entity.type
_entity.pdbx_description
1 polymer ?
#
loop_
_entity_poly.entity_id
_entity_poly.type
_entity_poly.pdbx_seq_one_letter_code
_entity_poly.pdbx_strand_id
1 'polypeptide(L)'
;MIVVVVGAGINGLVAAHYLRRADHTVTVLDRADRAGGACVSATATVDGLTQSYALGASVLGLMPDFIFRETGLADRLDTYVPSSAKRVYFPTAGASAWIYRDPARLDQEFKERWGETGDAAGFRADEARVVALLQQGFRAAVPPDVDDARAALGDELTRLWITGSAADLLAHYFTAERTKIYLAMTVTESGPVSLAEPSSAFTMPLMDSGSVFGGYYGFVKPGLWRLTEELAAIDREIGIEFKLGARVERVDPERGTVRYRHDGVDRVSSFDHLVFATDPTAAARLVGDEETVQRIAKQRVLGSSGKITLFFRQPVRWKDGPDADRDAAFRFIFSTETLADFERATVRVRAGDVDYEPGYIQVYCEGAAMRRLGLTEPYDRLTLFFKNLGLGRKGDELDDVKTRVTAQLLAHVANPEDCVWSRLLTPKDLQELFLFPGGNLDHTELTGGQQFADRQFAADPAQEFYRFGGWSNLTYCGAGSYPCGSIAGTPGYMAATQLNRRLAAL
;
A
#
# COMPACT_ATOMS: atom_id res chain seq x y z
N MET A 1 11.79 27.69 -9.95
CA MET A 1 11.64 27.91 -8.49
C MET A 1 12.51 26.92 -7.74
N ILE A 2 12.87 27.25 -6.51
CA ILE A 2 13.57 26.34 -5.58
C ILE A 2 12.51 25.56 -4.80
N VAL A 3 12.46 24.24 -5.01
CA VAL A 3 11.51 23.35 -4.34
C VAL A 3 12.26 22.38 -3.42
N VAL A 4 11.79 22.28 -2.19
CA VAL A 4 12.29 21.28 -1.24
C VAL A 4 11.22 20.20 -1.03
N VAL A 5 11.60 18.93 -1.17
CA VAL A 5 10.76 17.79 -0.87
C VAL A 5 11.24 17.14 0.42
N VAL A 6 10.37 16.97 1.40
CA VAL A 6 10.67 16.34 2.70
C VAL A 6 10.09 14.94 2.71
N GLY A 7 10.98 13.95 2.63
CA GLY A 7 10.67 12.52 2.54
C GLY A 7 11.02 11.94 1.16
N ALA A 8 11.91 10.95 1.15
CA ALA A 8 12.35 10.21 -0.04
C ALA A 8 11.66 8.85 -0.19
N GLY A 9 10.43 8.70 0.29
CA GLY A 9 9.54 7.58 -0.02
C GLY A 9 9.01 7.69 -1.45
N ILE A 10 8.30 6.68 -1.93
CA ILE A 10 7.81 6.63 -3.33
C ILE A 10 7.06 7.89 -3.77
N ASN A 11 6.19 8.44 -2.92
CA ASN A 11 5.42 9.64 -3.26
C ASN A 11 6.32 10.88 -3.37
N GLY A 12 7.31 11.02 -2.49
CA GLY A 12 8.28 12.12 -2.55
C GLY A 12 9.19 12.04 -3.76
N LEU A 13 9.66 10.84 -4.11
CA LEU A 13 10.47 10.61 -5.32
C LEU A 13 9.67 10.96 -6.59
N VAL A 14 8.43 10.45 -6.71
CA VAL A 14 7.58 10.77 -7.86
C VAL A 14 7.27 12.27 -7.93
N ALA A 15 6.97 12.93 -6.79
CA ALA A 15 6.75 14.37 -6.76
C ALA A 15 8.00 15.14 -7.23
N ALA A 16 9.17 14.79 -6.69
CA ALA A 16 10.45 15.40 -7.08
C ALA A 16 10.72 15.25 -8.57
N HIS A 17 10.49 14.04 -9.13
CA HIS A 17 10.63 13.76 -10.55
C HIS A 17 9.81 14.72 -11.43
N TYR A 18 8.50 14.81 -11.19
CA TYR A 18 7.61 15.65 -12.01
C TYR A 18 7.85 17.15 -11.80
N LEU A 19 8.27 17.57 -10.61
CA LEU A 19 8.67 18.96 -10.35
C LEU A 19 9.97 19.29 -11.10
N ARG A 20 10.95 18.40 -11.10
CA ARG A 20 12.21 18.60 -11.85
C ARG A 20 11.98 18.66 -13.36
N ARG A 21 11.09 17.82 -13.88
CA ARG A 21 10.70 17.86 -15.31
C ARG A 21 9.96 19.13 -15.73
N ALA A 22 9.43 19.89 -14.78
CA ALA A 22 8.87 21.22 -14.97
C ALA A 22 9.91 22.35 -14.70
N ASP A 23 11.20 22.04 -14.81
CA ASP A 23 12.34 22.96 -14.68
C ASP A 23 12.51 23.63 -13.32
N HIS A 24 11.97 23.02 -12.26
CA HIS A 24 12.25 23.47 -10.91
C HIS A 24 13.63 22.96 -10.43
N THR A 25 14.30 23.73 -9.56
CA THR A 25 15.48 23.26 -8.81
C THR A 25 14.97 22.49 -7.61
N VAL A 26 15.19 21.16 -7.57
CA VAL A 26 14.61 20.27 -6.56
C VAL A 26 15.68 19.69 -5.67
N THR A 27 15.47 19.82 -4.34
CA THR A 27 16.28 19.14 -3.31
C THR A 27 15.37 18.25 -2.47
N VAL A 28 15.75 16.98 -2.31
CA VAL A 28 15.05 16.00 -1.47
C VAL A 28 15.80 15.85 -0.15
N LEU A 29 15.10 16.01 0.98
CA LEU A 29 15.61 15.81 2.33
C LEU A 29 14.98 14.56 2.93
N ASP A 30 15.79 13.61 3.43
CA ASP A 30 15.29 12.46 4.18
C ASP A 30 16.18 12.17 5.38
N ARG A 31 15.57 11.76 6.50
CA ARG A 31 16.27 11.37 7.74
C ARG A 31 17.05 10.06 7.61
N ALA A 32 16.61 9.18 6.71
CA ALA A 32 17.27 7.91 6.44
C ALA A 32 18.53 8.14 5.59
N ASP A 33 19.48 7.24 5.71
CA ASP A 33 20.73 7.21 4.92
C ASP A 33 20.51 6.74 3.48
N ARG A 34 19.32 6.30 3.15
CA ARG A 34 18.90 5.83 1.81
C ARG A 34 17.47 6.28 1.47
N ALA A 35 17.22 6.45 0.17
CA ALA A 35 15.89 6.69 -0.35
C ALA A 35 15.06 5.39 -0.34
N GLY A 36 13.72 5.54 -0.32
CA GLY A 36 12.78 4.42 -0.49
C GLY A 36 11.65 4.37 0.54
N GLY A 37 11.77 5.05 1.67
CA GLY A 37 10.77 4.99 2.74
C GLY A 37 10.59 3.56 3.24
N ALA A 38 9.39 2.97 3.08
CA ALA A 38 9.14 1.57 3.43
C ALA A 38 9.43 0.58 2.27
N CYS A 39 9.81 1.07 1.10
CA CYS A 39 10.19 0.24 -0.04
C CYS A 39 11.72 0.06 -0.06
N VAL A 40 12.24 -0.64 0.94
CA VAL A 40 13.68 -0.85 1.17
C VAL A 40 13.97 -2.31 1.50
N SER A 41 15.23 -2.73 1.31
CA SER A 41 15.70 -4.07 1.66
C SER A 41 16.25 -4.14 3.09
N ALA A 42 16.33 -5.37 3.59
CA ALA A 42 17.21 -5.76 4.68
C ALA A 42 17.98 -7.03 4.25
N THR A 43 18.97 -7.41 5.04
CA THR A 43 19.74 -8.64 4.82
C THR A 43 19.63 -9.56 6.04
N ALA A 44 19.70 -10.86 5.78
CA ALA A 44 19.88 -11.86 6.83
C ALA A 44 21.00 -12.82 6.42
N THR A 45 21.78 -13.28 7.41
CA THR A 45 22.82 -14.30 7.21
C THR A 45 22.36 -15.57 7.91
N VAL A 46 22.25 -16.64 7.14
CA VAL A 46 21.85 -17.97 7.59
C VAL A 46 22.88 -18.97 7.07
N ASP A 47 23.36 -19.86 7.93
CA ASP A 47 24.39 -20.86 7.56
C ASP A 47 25.59 -20.26 6.80
N GLY A 48 26.00 -19.01 7.12
CA GLY A 48 27.09 -18.30 6.49
C GLY A 48 26.77 -17.65 5.14
N LEU A 49 25.57 -17.80 4.60
CA LEU A 49 25.11 -17.19 3.35
C LEU A 49 24.23 -15.96 3.65
N THR A 50 24.53 -14.83 3.01
CA THR A 50 23.77 -13.58 3.18
C THR A 50 22.80 -13.39 2.02
N GLN A 51 21.55 -13.08 2.33
CA GLN A 51 20.52 -12.80 1.35
C GLN A 51 19.72 -11.56 1.71
N SER A 52 19.41 -10.75 0.69
CA SER A 52 18.51 -9.60 0.82
C SER A 52 17.05 -10.02 0.72
N TYR A 53 16.19 -9.28 1.42
CA TYR A 53 14.73 -9.44 1.36
C TYR A 53 14.03 -8.09 1.52
N ALA A 54 12.79 -8.01 1.07
CA ALA A 54 11.98 -6.80 1.22
C ALA A 54 11.64 -6.54 2.69
N LEU A 55 12.13 -5.44 3.25
CA LEU A 55 11.84 -5.12 4.65
C LEU A 55 10.38 -4.69 4.83
N GLY A 56 9.91 -3.70 4.09
CA GLY A 56 8.52 -3.23 4.13
C GLY A 56 7.69 -3.82 2.99
N ALA A 57 7.51 -3.09 1.89
CA ALA A 57 6.70 -3.51 0.75
C ALA A 57 7.35 -4.63 -0.07
N SER A 58 6.54 -5.58 -0.58
CA SER A 58 6.99 -6.78 -1.29
C SER A 58 6.51 -6.91 -2.73
N VAL A 59 5.37 -6.30 -3.08
CA VAL A 59 4.73 -6.43 -4.39
C VAL A 59 4.35 -5.07 -4.97
N LEU A 60 4.35 -4.98 -6.30
CA LEU A 60 3.94 -3.81 -7.07
C LEU A 60 2.59 -4.10 -7.72
N GLY A 61 1.65 -3.15 -7.68
CA GLY A 61 0.34 -3.30 -8.30
C GLY A 61 -0.41 -1.98 -8.46
N LEU A 62 -0.43 -1.14 -7.43
CA LEU A 62 -1.23 0.10 -7.40
C LEU A 62 -0.66 1.27 -8.22
N MET A 63 0.59 1.21 -8.64
CA MET A 63 1.17 2.29 -9.44
C MET A 63 0.45 2.41 -10.79
N PRO A 64 0.06 3.62 -11.24
CA PRO A 64 -0.40 3.84 -12.59
C PRO A 64 0.69 3.55 -13.63
N ASP A 65 0.34 2.87 -14.73
CA ASP A 65 1.24 2.54 -15.82
C ASP A 65 1.96 3.76 -16.40
N PHE A 66 1.27 4.89 -16.52
CA PHE A 66 1.88 6.10 -17.03
C PHE A 66 2.98 6.66 -16.10
N ILE A 67 2.84 6.55 -14.78
CA ILE A 67 3.89 6.96 -13.84
C ILE A 67 5.11 6.04 -14.02
N PHE A 68 4.88 4.72 -14.09
CA PHE A 68 5.94 3.74 -14.29
C PHE A 68 6.75 3.97 -15.58
N ARG A 69 6.07 4.35 -16.66
CA ARG A 69 6.73 4.67 -17.95
C ARG A 69 7.36 6.05 -17.97
N GLU A 70 6.64 7.08 -17.57
CA GLU A 70 7.11 8.47 -17.67
C GLU A 70 8.30 8.78 -16.77
N THR A 71 8.44 8.05 -15.65
CA THR A 71 9.61 8.13 -14.77
C THR A 71 10.82 7.34 -15.28
N GLY A 72 10.67 6.54 -16.35
CA GLY A 72 11.74 5.69 -16.89
C GLY A 72 11.92 4.36 -16.16
N LEU A 73 11.11 4.06 -15.16
CA LEU A 73 11.19 2.80 -14.40
C LEU A 73 10.94 1.56 -15.27
N ALA A 74 10.09 1.69 -16.30
CA ALA A 74 9.79 0.61 -17.23
C ALA A 74 11.04 0.08 -17.97
N ASP A 75 12.02 0.95 -18.23
CA ASP A 75 13.25 0.61 -18.93
C ASP A 75 14.37 0.09 -18.00
N ARG A 76 14.19 0.20 -16.70
CA ARG A 76 15.19 -0.13 -15.68
C ARG A 76 14.88 -1.37 -14.85
N LEU A 77 13.62 -1.83 -14.87
CA LEU A 77 13.17 -2.89 -13.98
C LEU A 77 12.73 -4.14 -14.73
N ASP A 78 13.30 -5.27 -14.32
CA ASP A 78 12.78 -6.59 -14.69
C ASP A 78 11.60 -6.93 -13.76
N THR A 79 10.43 -7.18 -14.33
CA THR A 79 9.21 -7.48 -13.58
C THR A 79 8.59 -8.81 -13.98
N TYR A 80 7.88 -9.44 -13.07
CA TYR A 80 7.15 -10.68 -13.31
C TYR A 80 5.75 -10.61 -12.67
N VAL A 81 4.75 -10.87 -13.47
CA VAL A 81 3.36 -11.00 -13.02
C VAL A 81 2.95 -12.46 -13.17
N PRO A 82 2.58 -13.16 -12.09
CA PRO A 82 2.12 -14.52 -12.19
C PRO A 82 0.97 -14.65 -13.20
N SER A 83 1.12 -15.51 -14.20
CA SER A 83 0.09 -15.75 -15.22
C SER A 83 -1.06 -16.60 -14.71
N SER A 84 -0.79 -17.37 -13.64
CA SER A 84 -1.76 -18.27 -13.02
C SER A 84 -2.70 -17.56 -12.07
N ALA A 85 -3.79 -18.26 -11.80
CA ALA A 85 -4.78 -17.91 -10.79
C ALA A 85 -4.15 -17.77 -9.38
N LYS A 86 -4.77 -16.96 -8.53
CA LYS A 86 -4.49 -16.97 -7.09
C LYS A 86 -5.08 -18.22 -6.45
N ARG A 87 -4.46 -18.74 -5.40
CA ARG A 87 -4.98 -19.89 -4.64
C ARG A 87 -5.57 -19.42 -3.32
N VAL A 88 -6.79 -19.82 -3.03
CA VAL A 88 -7.50 -19.50 -1.78
C VAL A 88 -7.79 -20.74 -1.00
N TYR A 89 -7.55 -20.70 0.32
CA TYR A 89 -7.81 -21.78 1.25
C TYR A 89 -8.74 -21.29 2.39
N PHE A 90 -9.71 -22.13 2.74
CA PHE A 90 -10.52 -22.05 3.95
C PHE A 90 -10.30 -23.35 4.74
N PRO A 91 -9.22 -23.46 5.55
CA PRO A 91 -8.78 -24.73 6.14
C PRO A 91 -9.80 -25.36 7.08
N THR A 92 -10.53 -24.55 7.85
CA THR A 92 -11.55 -25.02 8.80
C THR A 92 -12.66 -25.82 8.10
N ALA A 93 -13.10 -25.39 6.93
CA ALA A 93 -14.09 -26.09 6.12
C ALA A 93 -13.48 -27.12 5.17
N GLY A 94 -12.14 -27.25 5.11
CA GLY A 94 -11.47 -28.07 4.10
C GLY A 94 -11.71 -27.57 2.66
N ALA A 95 -12.12 -26.32 2.49
CA ALA A 95 -12.49 -25.76 1.19
C ALA A 95 -11.33 -24.96 0.58
N SER A 96 -11.27 -24.96 -0.76
CA SER A 96 -10.29 -24.18 -1.50
C SER A 96 -10.78 -23.89 -2.91
N ALA A 97 -10.27 -22.78 -3.51
CA ALA A 97 -10.61 -22.40 -4.88
C ALA A 97 -9.41 -21.76 -5.60
N TRP A 98 -9.47 -21.76 -6.93
CA TRP A 98 -8.59 -20.99 -7.78
C TRP A 98 -9.29 -19.72 -8.26
N ILE A 99 -8.66 -18.58 -8.08
CA ILE A 99 -9.17 -17.29 -8.55
C ILE A 99 -8.60 -17.04 -9.93
N TYR A 100 -9.31 -17.49 -10.96
CA TYR A 100 -8.88 -17.36 -12.35
C TYR A 100 -8.99 -15.93 -12.86
N ARG A 101 -8.13 -15.55 -13.81
CA ARG A 101 -8.22 -14.28 -14.53
C ARG A 101 -9.34 -14.28 -15.58
N ASP A 102 -9.64 -15.46 -16.15
CA ASP A 102 -10.77 -15.64 -17.04
C ASP A 102 -12.08 -15.57 -16.26
N PRO A 103 -12.99 -14.62 -16.58
CA PRO A 103 -14.20 -14.40 -15.80
C PRO A 103 -15.14 -15.61 -15.78
N ALA A 104 -15.28 -16.32 -16.92
CA ALA A 104 -16.19 -17.45 -17.01
C ALA A 104 -15.71 -18.63 -16.14
N ARG A 105 -14.39 -18.87 -16.13
CA ARG A 105 -13.80 -19.89 -15.25
C ARG A 105 -13.88 -19.48 -13.77
N LEU A 106 -13.74 -18.20 -13.47
CA LEU A 106 -13.88 -17.69 -12.11
C LEU A 106 -15.30 -17.90 -11.59
N ASP A 107 -16.32 -17.54 -12.39
CA ASP A 107 -17.72 -17.70 -12.02
C ASP A 107 -18.06 -19.18 -11.81
N GLN A 108 -17.55 -20.07 -12.68
CA GLN A 108 -17.71 -21.51 -12.51
C GLN A 108 -17.05 -22.01 -11.21
N GLU A 109 -15.82 -21.56 -10.90
CA GLU A 109 -15.11 -21.95 -9.67
C GLU A 109 -15.87 -21.48 -8.42
N PHE A 110 -16.35 -20.23 -8.39
CA PHE A 110 -17.15 -19.71 -7.29
C PHE A 110 -18.45 -20.50 -7.11
N LYS A 111 -19.14 -20.81 -8.20
CA LYS A 111 -20.37 -21.60 -8.16
C LYS A 111 -20.10 -23.03 -7.64
N GLU A 112 -19.10 -23.73 -8.19
CA GLU A 112 -18.82 -25.12 -7.85
C GLU A 112 -18.18 -25.29 -6.47
N ARG A 113 -17.27 -24.36 -6.08
CA ARG A 113 -16.51 -24.49 -4.83
C ARG A 113 -17.15 -23.78 -3.65
N TRP A 114 -17.85 -22.69 -3.89
CA TRP A 114 -18.42 -21.86 -2.82
C TRP A 114 -19.94 -21.75 -2.86
N GLY A 115 -20.60 -22.26 -3.88
CA GLY A 115 -22.05 -22.21 -4.04
C GLY A 115 -22.57 -20.83 -4.41
N GLU A 116 -21.72 -20.00 -5.07
CA GLU A 116 -22.10 -18.65 -5.47
C GLU A 116 -23.21 -18.65 -6.53
N THR A 117 -24.27 -17.86 -6.31
CA THR A 117 -25.42 -17.73 -7.23
C THR A 117 -25.78 -16.27 -7.50
N GLY A 118 -25.00 -15.33 -6.99
CA GLY A 118 -25.22 -13.90 -7.19
C GLY A 118 -24.74 -13.38 -8.54
N ASP A 119 -24.66 -12.06 -8.69
CA ASP A 119 -24.29 -11.38 -9.94
C ASP A 119 -22.82 -10.95 -9.96
N ALA A 120 -21.93 -11.92 -10.05
CA ALA A 120 -20.49 -11.68 -10.17
C ALA A 120 -20.12 -10.92 -11.47
N ALA A 121 -20.90 -11.09 -12.54
CA ALA A 121 -20.68 -10.37 -13.79
C ALA A 121 -21.02 -8.88 -13.67
N GLY A 122 -22.17 -8.57 -13.06
CA GLY A 122 -22.56 -7.19 -12.75
C GLY A 122 -21.56 -6.49 -11.84
N PHE A 123 -21.08 -7.18 -10.78
CA PHE A 123 -20.05 -6.65 -9.89
C PHE A 123 -18.80 -6.21 -10.69
N ARG A 124 -18.25 -7.07 -11.53
CA ARG A 124 -17.05 -6.75 -12.34
C ARG A 124 -17.29 -5.61 -13.34
N ALA A 125 -18.49 -5.57 -13.96
CA ALA A 125 -18.83 -4.51 -14.91
C ALA A 125 -18.91 -3.14 -14.22
N ASP A 126 -19.51 -3.07 -13.06
CA ASP A 126 -19.64 -1.84 -12.30
C ASP A 126 -18.34 -1.42 -11.63
N GLU A 127 -17.58 -2.35 -11.09
CA GLU A 127 -16.22 -2.10 -10.59
C GLU A 127 -15.31 -1.49 -11.67
N ALA A 128 -15.33 -2.06 -12.89
CA ALA A 128 -14.54 -1.55 -13.99
C ALA A 128 -14.90 -0.09 -14.36
N ARG A 129 -16.17 0.31 -14.23
CA ARG A 129 -16.60 1.71 -14.44
C ARG A 129 -16.03 2.64 -13.36
N VAL A 130 -16.06 2.20 -12.10
CA VAL A 130 -15.50 2.98 -10.98
C VAL A 130 -13.98 3.09 -11.13
N VAL A 131 -13.30 1.99 -11.40
CA VAL A 131 -11.84 1.97 -11.63
C VAL A 131 -11.45 2.89 -12.79
N ALA A 132 -12.20 2.89 -13.89
CA ALA A 132 -11.96 3.78 -15.03
C ALA A 132 -12.08 5.26 -14.64
N LEU A 133 -13.08 5.62 -13.84
CA LEU A 133 -13.24 6.98 -13.31
C LEU A 133 -12.02 7.38 -12.46
N LEU A 134 -11.56 6.51 -11.57
CA LEU A 134 -10.39 6.77 -10.74
C LEU A 134 -9.12 6.96 -11.59
N GLN A 135 -8.87 6.07 -12.55
CA GLN A 135 -7.69 6.14 -13.41
C GLN A 135 -7.68 7.41 -14.29
N GLN A 136 -8.84 7.84 -14.77
CA GLN A 136 -8.98 9.12 -15.48
C GLN A 136 -8.64 10.31 -14.57
N GLY A 137 -9.16 10.32 -13.35
CA GLY A 137 -8.84 11.32 -12.32
C GLY A 137 -7.35 11.35 -11.99
N PHE A 138 -6.72 10.20 -11.82
CA PHE A 138 -5.27 10.10 -11.57
C PHE A 138 -4.48 10.73 -12.72
N ARG A 139 -4.75 10.32 -13.96
CA ARG A 139 -4.04 10.83 -15.13
C ARG A 139 -4.24 12.34 -15.33
N ALA A 140 -5.45 12.81 -15.12
CA ALA A 140 -5.79 14.24 -15.20
C ALA A 140 -5.29 15.04 -14.00
N ALA A 141 -4.80 14.38 -12.92
CA ALA A 141 -4.50 14.98 -11.62
C ALA A 141 -5.65 15.84 -11.10
N VAL A 142 -6.88 15.33 -11.27
CA VAL A 142 -8.11 15.94 -10.77
C VAL A 142 -8.49 15.23 -9.47
N PRO A 143 -8.58 15.95 -8.35
CA PRO A 143 -9.07 15.40 -7.09
C PRO A 143 -10.50 14.88 -7.21
N PRO A 144 -10.87 13.91 -6.40
CA PRO A 144 -12.23 13.36 -6.44
C PRO A 144 -13.26 14.38 -6.00
N ASP A 145 -14.42 14.36 -6.68
CA ASP A 145 -15.63 15.07 -6.30
C ASP A 145 -16.81 14.10 -6.36
N VAL A 146 -17.68 14.11 -5.32
CA VAL A 146 -18.82 13.19 -5.24
C VAL A 146 -19.87 13.53 -6.30
N ASP A 147 -20.03 14.80 -6.65
CA ASP A 147 -20.99 15.22 -7.67
C ASP A 147 -20.52 14.85 -9.08
N ASP A 148 -19.21 14.97 -9.35
CA ASP A 148 -18.60 14.46 -10.57
C ASP A 148 -18.72 12.93 -10.68
N ALA A 149 -18.49 12.22 -9.55
CA ALA A 149 -18.70 10.77 -9.50
C ALA A 149 -20.16 10.40 -9.79
N ARG A 150 -21.11 11.14 -9.23
CA ARG A 150 -22.56 10.95 -9.47
C ARG A 150 -22.93 11.23 -10.93
N ALA A 151 -22.37 12.26 -11.52
CA ALA A 151 -22.57 12.58 -12.94
C ALA A 151 -22.02 11.48 -13.86
N ALA A 152 -20.87 10.87 -13.54
CA ALA A 152 -20.22 9.84 -14.34
C ALA A 152 -20.81 8.43 -14.15
N LEU A 153 -21.17 8.07 -12.92
CA LEU A 153 -21.59 6.70 -12.53
C LEU A 153 -23.10 6.57 -12.36
N GLY A 154 -23.81 7.67 -12.06
CA GLY A 154 -25.19 7.70 -11.61
C GLY A 154 -25.31 7.54 -10.08
N ASP A 155 -26.52 7.85 -9.55
CA ASP A 155 -26.78 7.85 -8.11
C ASP A 155 -26.56 6.48 -7.45
N GLU A 156 -26.98 5.41 -8.12
CA GLU A 156 -26.92 4.04 -7.56
C GLU A 156 -25.48 3.57 -7.37
N LEU A 157 -24.63 3.65 -8.38
CA LEU A 157 -23.24 3.22 -8.28
C LEU A 157 -22.43 4.13 -7.34
N THR A 158 -22.69 5.44 -7.35
CA THR A 158 -22.04 6.35 -6.40
C THR A 158 -22.40 5.98 -4.97
N ARG A 159 -23.67 5.67 -4.70
CA ARG A 159 -24.12 5.23 -3.38
C ARG A 159 -23.52 3.89 -2.97
N LEU A 160 -23.43 2.92 -3.89
CA LEU A 160 -22.90 1.58 -3.58
C LEU A 160 -21.39 1.58 -3.42
N TRP A 161 -20.66 2.20 -4.35
CA TRP A 161 -19.20 2.03 -4.47
C TRP A 161 -18.38 3.16 -3.82
N ILE A 162 -18.93 4.36 -3.70
CA ILE A 162 -18.18 5.52 -3.20
C ILE A 162 -18.57 5.84 -1.75
N THR A 163 -19.86 6.00 -1.47
CA THR A 163 -20.35 6.44 -0.17
C THR A 163 -20.92 5.31 0.70
N GLY A 164 -21.16 4.15 0.12
CA GLY A 164 -21.77 3.00 0.79
C GLY A 164 -20.81 2.17 1.62
N SER A 165 -21.37 1.17 2.31
CA SER A 165 -20.60 0.21 3.07
C SER A 165 -20.18 -0.99 2.22
N ALA A 166 -19.03 -1.59 2.52
CA ALA A 166 -18.60 -2.81 1.87
C ALA A 166 -19.54 -3.98 2.11
N ALA A 167 -20.15 -4.04 3.30
CA ALA A 167 -21.15 -5.06 3.63
C ALA A 167 -22.36 -4.97 2.71
N ASP A 168 -22.91 -3.76 2.47
CA ASP A 168 -24.05 -3.56 1.58
C ASP A 168 -23.68 -3.85 0.12
N LEU A 169 -22.49 -3.40 -0.33
CA LEU A 169 -21.99 -3.67 -1.66
C LEU A 169 -21.88 -5.19 -1.91
N LEU A 170 -21.25 -5.92 -1.01
CA LEU A 170 -21.08 -7.36 -1.13
C LEU A 170 -22.40 -8.11 -1.06
N ALA A 171 -23.36 -7.67 -0.22
CA ALA A 171 -24.69 -8.24 -0.14
C ALA A 171 -25.53 -7.99 -1.40
N HIS A 172 -25.28 -6.88 -2.12
CA HIS A 172 -25.96 -6.55 -3.37
C HIS A 172 -25.62 -7.54 -4.49
N TYR A 173 -24.34 -7.95 -4.61
CA TYR A 173 -23.90 -8.78 -5.73
C TYR A 173 -23.76 -10.26 -5.41
N PHE A 174 -23.48 -10.64 -4.15
CA PHE A 174 -23.06 -12.00 -3.79
C PHE A 174 -23.94 -12.66 -2.74
N THR A 175 -24.09 -13.97 -2.86
CA THR A 175 -24.84 -14.79 -1.91
C THR A 175 -23.95 -15.64 -1.02
N ALA A 176 -22.81 -16.15 -1.54
CA ALA A 176 -21.92 -17.04 -0.82
C ALA A 176 -21.00 -16.29 0.15
N GLU A 177 -20.92 -16.73 1.40
CA GLU A 177 -20.07 -16.12 2.44
C GLU A 177 -18.59 -16.10 2.04
N ARG A 178 -18.05 -17.18 1.46
CA ARG A 178 -16.65 -17.25 1.07
C ARG A 178 -16.29 -16.29 -0.04
N THR A 179 -17.19 -16.05 -1.01
CA THR A 179 -17.00 -15.00 -2.04
C THR A 179 -16.93 -13.65 -1.38
N LYS A 180 -17.86 -13.33 -0.46
CA LYS A 180 -17.88 -12.06 0.26
C LYS A 180 -16.63 -11.85 1.10
N ILE A 181 -16.17 -12.86 1.86
CA ILE A 181 -14.95 -12.78 2.69
C ILE A 181 -13.72 -12.54 1.80
N TYR A 182 -13.60 -13.29 0.69
CA TYR A 182 -12.48 -13.13 -0.23
C TYR A 182 -12.37 -11.69 -0.78
N LEU A 183 -13.50 -11.08 -1.14
CA LEU A 183 -13.53 -9.70 -1.63
C LEU A 183 -13.37 -8.66 -0.50
N ALA A 184 -13.97 -8.92 0.67
CA ALA A 184 -13.90 -8.04 1.83
C ALA A 184 -12.47 -7.82 2.36
N MET A 185 -11.53 -8.73 2.09
CA MET A 185 -10.16 -8.64 2.60
C MET A 185 -9.48 -7.32 2.23
N THR A 186 -9.76 -6.76 1.05
CA THR A 186 -9.17 -5.51 0.57
C THR A 186 -9.54 -4.31 1.44
N VAL A 187 -10.73 -4.32 2.02
CA VAL A 187 -11.20 -3.23 2.90
C VAL A 187 -10.36 -3.09 4.16
N THR A 188 -9.78 -4.20 4.64
CA THR A 188 -9.00 -4.24 5.89
C THR A 188 -7.49 -4.13 5.66
N GLU A 189 -7.06 -3.81 4.44
CA GLU A 189 -5.62 -3.81 4.10
C GLU A 189 -4.81 -2.76 4.87
N SER A 190 -5.33 -1.57 5.10
CA SER A 190 -4.58 -0.54 5.80
C SER A 190 -4.80 -0.54 7.32
N GLY A 191 -5.94 -0.99 7.80
CA GLY A 191 -6.26 -0.99 9.23
C GLY A 191 -7.55 -1.74 9.57
N PRO A 192 -7.95 -1.78 10.84
CA PRO A 192 -9.15 -2.48 11.30
C PRO A 192 -10.43 -1.68 10.97
N VAL A 193 -10.71 -1.52 9.68
CA VAL A 193 -11.91 -0.84 9.17
C VAL A 193 -13.10 -1.80 9.21
N SER A 194 -14.24 -1.35 9.74
CA SER A 194 -15.48 -2.13 9.71
C SER A 194 -16.08 -2.15 8.31
N LEU A 195 -16.55 -3.31 7.89
CA LEU A 195 -17.24 -3.48 6.60
C LEU A 195 -18.59 -2.74 6.56
N ALA A 196 -19.17 -2.41 7.72
CA ALA A 196 -20.42 -1.68 7.84
C ALA A 196 -20.26 -0.15 7.84
N GLU A 197 -19.02 0.36 7.84
CA GLU A 197 -18.78 1.81 7.83
C GLU A 197 -19.11 2.45 6.47
N PRO A 198 -19.67 3.67 6.47
CA PRO A 198 -19.83 4.46 5.24
C PRO A 198 -18.48 4.59 4.50
N SER A 199 -18.52 4.59 3.19
CA SER A 199 -17.38 4.67 2.27
C SER A 199 -16.38 3.51 2.37
N SER A 200 -16.59 2.48 3.21
CA SER A 200 -15.70 1.31 3.25
C SER A 200 -15.69 0.53 1.92
N ALA A 201 -16.78 0.58 1.14
CA ALA A 201 -16.87 0.00 -0.19
C ALA A 201 -15.83 0.58 -1.17
N PHE A 202 -15.51 1.86 -1.04
CA PHE A 202 -14.59 2.57 -1.94
C PHE A 202 -13.17 1.97 -1.93
N THR A 203 -12.74 1.35 -0.85
CA THR A 203 -11.43 0.71 -0.77
C THR A 203 -11.26 -0.40 -1.81
N MET A 204 -12.34 -1.10 -2.20
CA MET A 204 -12.27 -2.20 -3.17
C MET A 204 -11.82 -1.72 -4.56
N PRO A 205 -12.54 -0.83 -5.26
CA PRO A 205 -12.11 -0.32 -6.55
C PRO A 205 -10.81 0.50 -6.46
N LEU A 206 -10.51 1.12 -5.32
CA LEU A 206 -9.25 1.82 -5.09
C LEU A 206 -8.07 0.84 -5.15
N MET A 207 -8.16 -0.33 -4.50
CA MET A 207 -7.10 -1.35 -4.51
C MET A 207 -6.94 -2.04 -5.87
N ASP A 208 -7.95 -1.99 -6.74
CA ASP A 208 -7.91 -2.51 -8.10
C ASP A 208 -7.64 -1.42 -9.16
N SER A 209 -7.45 -0.15 -8.73
CA SER A 209 -7.22 0.99 -9.64
C SER A 209 -5.81 1.05 -10.23
N GLY A 210 -4.86 0.25 -9.76
CA GLY A 210 -3.51 0.17 -10.31
C GLY A 210 -3.51 -0.32 -11.76
N SER A 211 -2.65 0.26 -12.60
CA SER A 211 -2.63 -0.10 -14.03
C SER A 211 -1.26 -0.56 -14.54
N VAL A 212 -0.21 -0.49 -13.72
CA VAL A 212 1.15 -0.93 -14.12
C VAL A 212 1.16 -2.35 -14.69
N PHE A 213 0.33 -3.23 -14.17
CA PHE A 213 0.17 -4.62 -14.63
C PHE A 213 -1.29 -4.94 -15.00
N GLY A 214 -2.06 -3.95 -15.46
CA GLY A 214 -3.44 -4.13 -15.88
C GLY A 214 -4.38 -4.61 -14.76
N GLY A 215 -4.24 -4.07 -13.56
CA GLY A 215 -5.04 -4.44 -12.37
C GLY A 215 -4.49 -5.64 -11.60
N TYR A 216 -3.32 -6.19 -11.99
CA TYR A 216 -2.69 -7.30 -11.27
C TYR A 216 -1.51 -6.80 -10.41
N TYR A 217 -1.10 -7.67 -9.48
CA TYR A 217 0.10 -7.47 -8.68
C TYR A 217 1.23 -8.36 -9.19
N GLY A 218 2.46 -7.86 -9.08
CA GLY A 218 3.64 -8.55 -9.56
C GLY A 218 4.88 -8.27 -8.71
N PHE A 219 5.98 -8.84 -9.14
CA PHE A 219 7.27 -8.80 -8.48
C PHE A 219 8.29 -8.05 -9.31
N VAL A 220 9.25 -7.43 -8.65
CA VAL A 220 10.40 -6.72 -9.22
C VAL A 220 11.67 -7.48 -8.83
N LYS A 221 12.59 -7.67 -9.77
CA LYS A 221 13.90 -8.30 -9.53
C LYS A 221 14.91 -7.28 -8.98
N PRO A 222 15.70 -7.60 -7.96
CA PRO A 222 15.69 -8.80 -7.11
C PRO A 222 14.70 -8.72 -5.95
N GLY A 223 13.94 -7.66 -5.87
CA GLY A 223 12.88 -7.37 -4.91
C GLY A 223 12.36 -5.95 -5.09
N LEU A 224 11.20 -5.66 -4.49
CA LEU A 224 10.49 -4.39 -4.74
C LEU A 224 11.31 -3.13 -4.38
N TRP A 225 12.23 -3.22 -3.44
CA TRP A 225 13.12 -2.11 -3.08
C TRP A 225 13.89 -1.53 -4.28
N ARG A 226 14.13 -2.34 -5.32
CA ARG A 226 14.79 -1.89 -6.54
C ARG A 226 14.02 -0.77 -7.26
N LEU A 227 12.71 -0.74 -7.11
CA LEU A 227 11.86 0.32 -7.69
C LEU A 227 12.26 1.71 -7.17
N THR A 228 12.42 1.86 -5.86
CA THR A 228 12.79 3.15 -5.28
C THR A 228 14.28 3.47 -5.43
N GLU A 229 15.14 2.46 -5.47
CA GLU A 229 16.57 2.63 -5.79
C GLU A 229 16.76 3.17 -7.21
N GLU A 230 16.07 2.57 -8.21
CA GLU A 230 16.13 3.03 -9.59
C GLU A 230 15.49 4.40 -9.79
N LEU A 231 14.34 4.66 -9.18
CA LEU A 231 13.73 5.99 -9.29
C LEU A 231 14.64 7.06 -8.69
N ALA A 232 15.25 6.82 -7.53
CA ALA A 232 16.20 7.76 -6.95
C ALA A 232 17.50 7.91 -7.79
N ALA A 233 17.92 6.88 -8.53
CA ALA A 233 19.02 6.97 -9.46
C ALA A 233 18.66 7.84 -10.68
N ILE A 234 17.51 7.59 -11.29
CA ILE A 234 16.95 8.41 -12.40
C ILE A 234 16.80 9.87 -11.96
N ASP A 235 16.29 10.10 -10.76
CA ASP A 235 16.09 11.43 -10.22
C ASP A 235 17.42 12.20 -10.06
N ARG A 236 18.50 11.51 -9.65
CA ARG A 236 19.85 12.11 -9.64
C ARG A 236 20.38 12.40 -11.05
N GLU A 237 20.14 11.51 -12.00
CA GLU A 237 20.54 11.69 -13.40
C GLU A 237 19.90 12.93 -14.03
N ILE A 238 18.67 13.27 -13.68
CA ILE A 238 17.99 14.50 -14.14
C ILE A 238 18.31 15.74 -13.31
N GLY A 239 19.20 15.63 -12.30
CA GLY A 239 19.73 16.75 -11.54
C GLY A 239 18.97 17.12 -10.27
N ILE A 240 18.26 16.15 -9.65
CA ILE A 240 17.69 16.33 -8.30
C ILE A 240 18.79 16.11 -7.25
N GLU A 241 18.93 17.05 -6.33
CA GLU A 241 19.85 16.92 -5.21
C GLU A 241 19.21 16.09 -4.08
N PHE A 242 19.94 15.10 -3.54
CA PHE A 242 19.52 14.31 -2.38
C PHE A 242 20.42 14.59 -1.18
N LYS A 243 19.82 14.95 -0.05
CA LYS A 243 20.47 15.04 1.26
C LYS A 243 19.86 13.96 2.16
N LEU A 244 20.42 12.76 2.07
CA LEU A 244 20.04 11.62 2.90
C LEU A 244 20.77 11.71 4.24
N GLY A 245 20.18 11.18 5.32
CA GLY A 245 20.64 11.44 6.69
C GLY A 245 20.29 12.85 7.21
N ALA A 246 19.51 13.62 6.44
CA ALA A 246 19.11 14.98 6.78
C ALA A 246 17.77 14.97 7.53
N ARG A 247 17.82 15.17 8.84
CA ARG A 247 16.62 15.26 9.69
C ARG A 247 16.10 16.68 9.71
N VAL A 248 14.94 16.91 9.08
CA VAL A 248 14.22 18.18 9.17
C VAL A 248 13.70 18.37 10.60
N GLU A 249 13.89 19.56 11.16
CA GLU A 249 13.52 19.92 12.53
C GLU A 249 12.47 21.03 12.57
N ARG A 250 12.47 21.92 11.58
CA ARG A 250 11.52 23.04 11.48
C ARG A 250 11.38 23.53 10.05
N VAL A 251 10.16 23.91 9.70
CA VAL A 251 9.82 24.62 8.47
C VAL A 251 9.21 25.97 8.86
N ASP A 252 9.70 27.06 8.27
CA ASP A 252 9.16 28.41 8.43
C ASP A 252 8.61 28.86 7.07
N PRO A 253 7.29 28.69 6.84
CA PRO A 253 6.69 29.01 5.55
C PRO A 253 6.64 30.52 5.26
N GLU A 254 6.60 31.37 6.29
CA GLU A 254 6.60 32.83 6.11
C GLU A 254 7.93 33.31 5.55
N ARG A 255 9.03 32.74 6.05
CA ARG A 255 10.40 33.08 5.60
C ARG A 255 10.86 32.24 4.41
N GLY A 256 10.12 31.19 4.03
CA GLY A 256 10.53 30.23 3.00
C GLY A 256 11.83 29.49 3.39
N THR A 257 11.96 29.06 4.64
CA THR A 257 13.17 28.37 5.12
C THR A 257 12.88 27.05 5.80
N VAL A 258 13.78 26.05 5.59
CA VAL A 258 13.77 24.75 6.26
C VAL A 258 15.06 24.57 7.05
N ARG A 259 14.93 24.24 8.35
CA ARG A 259 16.06 23.86 9.21
C ARG A 259 16.11 22.35 9.35
N TYR A 260 17.31 21.83 9.17
CA TYR A 260 17.58 20.39 9.26
C TYR A 260 18.98 20.12 9.80
N ARG A 261 19.16 18.95 10.43
CA ARG A 261 20.48 18.45 10.83
C ARG A 261 20.96 17.42 9.84
N HIS A 262 22.19 17.62 9.33
CA HIS A 262 22.85 16.72 8.38
C HIS A 262 24.32 16.58 8.76
N ASP A 263 24.82 15.36 8.84
CA ASP A 263 26.19 15.05 9.29
C ASP A 263 26.55 15.69 10.64
N GLY A 264 25.57 15.71 11.57
CA GLY A 264 25.75 16.33 12.89
C GLY A 264 25.75 17.85 12.91
N VAL A 265 25.60 18.52 11.76
CA VAL A 265 25.63 19.98 11.63
C VAL A 265 24.22 20.52 11.35
N ASP A 266 23.84 21.58 12.07
CA ASP A 266 22.59 22.30 11.80
C ASP A 266 22.74 23.15 10.54
N ARG A 267 21.77 23.03 9.64
CA ARG A 267 21.74 23.71 8.34
C ARG A 267 20.40 24.40 8.13
N VAL A 268 20.41 25.43 7.31
CA VAL A 268 19.20 26.13 6.84
C VAL A 268 19.28 26.24 5.33
N SER A 269 18.19 25.91 4.65
CA SER A 269 18.02 26.12 3.21
C SER A 269 16.77 26.94 2.95
N SER A 270 16.81 27.80 1.93
CA SER A 270 15.65 28.55 1.47
C SER A 270 14.86 27.72 0.46
N PHE A 271 13.55 27.98 0.37
CA PHE A 271 12.66 27.43 -0.64
C PHE A 271 11.63 28.48 -1.10
N ASP A 272 11.21 28.38 -2.34
CA ASP A 272 10.02 29.07 -2.83
C ASP A 272 8.77 28.24 -2.54
N HIS A 273 8.90 26.90 -2.59
CA HIS A 273 7.84 25.96 -2.28
C HIS A 273 8.39 24.69 -1.59
N LEU A 274 7.62 24.12 -0.66
CA LEU A 274 8.00 22.90 0.04
C LEU A 274 6.89 21.85 -0.08
N VAL A 275 7.28 20.59 -0.36
CA VAL A 275 6.38 19.44 -0.48
C VAL A 275 6.68 18.46 0.65
N PHE A 276 5.67 18.15 1.45
CA PHE A 276 5.74 17.08 2.44
C PHE A 276 5.30 15.74 1.85
N ALA A 277 6.17 14.75 1.94
CA ALA A 277 5.90 13.34 1.61
C ALA A 277 6.12 12.44 2.83
N THR A 278 5.85 12.96 4.02
CA THR A 278 6.03 12.32 5.32
C THR A 278 4.68 11.95 5.94
N ASP A 279 4.67 11.53 7.21
CA ASP A 279 3.49 11.49 8.06
C ASP A 279 2.87 12.89 8.20
N PRO A 280 1.53 13.04 8.07
CA PRO A 280 0.87 14.34 8.13
C PRO A 280 0.99 15.02 9.49
N THR A 281 1.02 14.27 10.60
CA THR A 281 1.22 14.83 11.94
C THR A 281 2.63 15.38 12.10
N ALA A 282 3.63 14.66 11.56
CA ALA A 282 5.00 15.16 11.56
C ALA A 282 5.12 16.44 10.72
N ALA A 283 4.50 16.50 9.55
CA ALA A 283 4.47 17.68 8.71
C ALA A 283 3.89 18.91 9.47
N ALA A 284 2.73 18.76 10.13
CA ALA A 284 2.09 19.82 10.91
C ALA A 284 2.96 20.31 12.08
N ARG A 285 3.61 19.39 12.79
CA ARG A 285 4.55 19.75 13.88
C ARG A 285 5.78 20.49 13.38
N LEU A 286 6.32 20.12 12.21
CA LEU A 286 7.47 20.81 11.62
C LEU A 286 7.17 22.27 11.27
N VAL A 287 5.94 22.57 10.90
CA VAL A 287 5.46 23.93 10.61
C VAL A 287 5.08 24.68 11.90
N GLY A 288 4.73 23.97 12.98
CA GLY A 288 4.17 24.52 14.19
C GLY A 288 2.68 24.89 14.06
N ASP A 289 1.98 24.23 13.15
CA ASP A 289 0.54 24.39 12.91
C ASP A 289 -0.27 23.49 13.87
N GLU A 290 -0.50 23.99 15.08
CA GLU A 290 -1.19 23.26 16.14
C GLU A 290 -2.67 22.97 15.78
N GLU A 291 -3.31 23.83 15.01
CA GLU A 291 -4.69 23.60 14.55
C GLU A 291 -4.76 22.37 13.63
N THR A 292 -3.84 22.29 12.67
CA THR A 292 -3.73 21.11 11.81
C THR A 292 -3.34 19.85 12.60
N VAL A 293 -2.43 19.95 13.59
CA VAL A 293 -2.11 18.83 14.49
C VAL A 293 -3.35 18.31 15.20
N GLN A 294 -4.17 19.20 15.78
CA GLN A 294 -5.39 18.82 16.48
C GLN A 294 -6.46 18.24 15.54
N ARG A 295 -6.54 18.74 14.31
CA ARG A 295 -7.43 18.20 13.28
C ARG A 295 -7.02 16.77 12.91
N ILE A 296 -5.73 16.53 12.66
CA ILE A 296 -5.19 15.21 12.31
C ILE A 296 -5.34 14.24 13.50
N ALA A 297 -5.18 14.70 14.72
CA ALA A 297 -5.34 13.88 15.92
C ALA A 297 -6.74 13.29 16.11
N LYS A 298 -7.75 13.84 15.42
CA LYS A 298 -9.11 13.28 15.39
C LYS A 298 -9.27 12.15 14.37
N GLN A 299 -8.33 11.98 13.46
CA GLN A 299 -8.35 10.92 12.47
C GLN A 299 -7.97 9.57 13.08
N ARG A 300 -8.50 8.51 12.47
CA ARG A 300 -8.11 7.15 12.82
C ARG A 300 -6.84 6.79 12.05
N VAL A 301 -5.86 6.24 12.77
CA VAL A 301 -4.53 5.94 12.23
C VAL A 301 -4.05 4.53 12.59
N LEU A 302 -4.90 3.68 13.20
CA LEU A 302 -4.49 2.37 13.67
C LEU A 302 -4.16 1.44 12.50
N GLY A 303 -2.93 0.93 12.47
CA GLY A 303 -2.51 -0.19 11.64
C GLY A 303 -2.69 -1.52 12.34
N SER A 304 -2.93 -2.59 11.57
CA SER A 304 -3.10 -3.93 12.10
C SER A 304 -2.34 -5.00 11.31
N SER A 305 -1.42 -4.59 10.45
CA SER A 305 -0.71 -5.50 9.55
C SER A 305 0.56 -6.06 10.18
N GLY A 306 0.71 -7.38 10.15
CA GLY A 306 1.97 -8.06 10.41
C GLY A 306 2.58 -8.60 9.13
N LYS A 307 3.91 -8.73 9.12
CA LYS A 307 4.65 -9.33 8.00
C LYS A 307 5.64 -10.36 8.52
N ILE A 308 5.63 -11.57 7.94
CA ILE A 308 6.65 -12.59 8.21
C ILE A 308 7.37 -12.91 6.88
N THR A 309 8.70 -12.75 6.88
CA THR A 309 9.55 -13.24 5.80
C THR A 309 10.15 -14.59 6.22
N LEU A 310 10.11 -15.57 5.31
CA LEU A 310 10.62 -16.93 5.51
C LEU A 310 11.68 -17.25 4.46
N PHE A 311 12.75 -17.97 4.87
CA PHE A 311 13.75 -18.54 3.96
C PHE A 311 13.70 -20.08 4.02
N PHE A 312 13.70 -20.68 2.84
CA PHE A 312 13.75 -22.14 2.66
C PHE A 312 15.04 -22.55 1.95
N ARG A 313 15.67 -23.64 2.40
CA ARG A 313 16.90 -24.18 1.75
C ARG A 313 16.66 -24.67 0.34
N GLN A 314 15.47 -25.19 0.07
CA GLN A 314 15.06 -25.68 -1.23
C GLN A 314 13.83 -24.89 -1.73
N PRO A 315 13.57 -24.89 -3.05
CA PRO A 315 12.34 -24.33 -3.57
C PRO A 315 11.11 -24.89 -2.86
N VAL A 316 10.21 -23.98 -2.48
CA VAL A 316 8.97 -24.36 -1.79
C VAL A 316 8.12 -25.24 -2.68
N ARG A 317 7.71 -26.39 -2.17
CA ARG A 317 6.80 -27.34 -2.82
C ARG A 317 5.43 -27.28 -2.15
N TRP A 318 4.40 -27.10 -2.97
CA TRP A 318 3.04 -27.00 -2.46
C TRP A 318 2.37 -28.39 -2.44
N LYS A 319 1.52 -28.66 -1.43
CA LYS A 319 0.80 -29.94 -1.31
C LYS A 319 -0.27 -30.14 -2.40
N ASP A 320 -0.75 -29.07 -3.02
CA ASP A 320 -1.69 -29.12 -4.13
C ASP A 320 -1.05 -29.51 -5.49
N GLY A 321 0.22 -29.92 -5.45
CA GLY A 321 0.95 -30.57 -6.54
C GLY A 321 1.94 -29.67 -7.25
N PRO A 322 2.88 -30.30 -7.99
CA PRO A 322 3.87 -29.57 -8.76
C PRO A 322 3.21 -29.02 -10.03
N ASP A 323 2.98 -27.72 -10.06
CA ASP A 323 2.59 -26.99 -11.25
C ASP A 323 3.55 -25.81 -11.38
N ALA A 324 4.48 -25.93 -12.33
CA ALA A 324 5.51 -24.93 -12.52
C ALA A 324 4.93 -23.53 -12.78
N ASP A 325 3.76 -23.44 -13.43
CA ASP A 325 3.12 -22.16 -13.70
C ASP A 325 2.42 -21.57 -12.47
N ARG A 326 2.18 -22.38 -11.44
CA ARG A 326 1.46 -21.99 -10.21
C ARG A 326 2.35 -21.85 -8.97
N ASP A 327 3.64 -22.15 -9.06
CA ASP A 327 4.57 -22.06 -7.93
C ASP A 327 4.73 -20.60 -7.45
N ALA A 328 4.66 -19.62 -8.37
CA ALA A 328 4.71 -18.18 -8.08
C ALA A 328 3.33 -17.53 -7.85
N ALA A 329 2.24 -18.27 -7.91
CA ALA A 329 0.89 -17.75 -7.68
C ALA A 329 0.75 -17.19 -6.25
N PHE A 330 0.04 -16.07 -6.11
CA PHE A 330 -0.35 -15.58 -4.79
C PHE A 330 -1.28 -16.57 -4.10
N ARG A 331 -1.13 -16.71 -2.78
CA ARG A 331 -1.99 -17.58 -1.98
C ARG A 331 -2.63 -16.79 -0.84
N PHE A 332 -3.84 -17.20 -0.48
CA PHE A 332 -4.61 -16.61 0.60
C PHE A 332 -5.15 -17.70 1.51
N ILE A 333 -4.97 -17.54 2.81
CA ILE A 333 -5.46 -18.48 3.82
C ILE A 333 -6.40 -17.70 4.72
N PHE A 334 -7.67 -18.08 4.75
CA PHE A 334 -8.69 -17.43 5.58
C PHE A 334 -8.95 -18.27 6.83
N SER A 335 -9.01 -17.61 7.97
CA SER A 335 -9.27 -18.25 9.26
C SER A 335 -10.75 -18.18 9.69
N THR A 336 -11.57 -17.45 8.93
CA THR A 336 -13.01 -17.26 9.21
C THR A 336 -13.86 -17.83 8.07
N GLU A 337 -15.10 -18.25 8.39
CA GLU A 337 -16.02 -18.89 7.43
C GLU A 337 -17.24 -18.04 7.11
N THR A 338 -17.53 -17.01 7.92
CA THR A 338 -18.62 -16.08 7.68
C THR A 338 -18.14 -14.64 7.65
N LEU A 339 -18.83 -13.79 6.90
CA LEU A 339 -18.52 -12.36 6.85
C LEU A 339 -18.61 -11.70 8.23
N ALA A 340 -19.56 -12.16 9.05
CA ALA A 340 -19.72 -11.68 10.43
C ALA A 340 -18.54 -12.05 11.33
N ASP A 341 -17.93 -13.23 11.16
CA ASP A 341 -16.73 -13.64 11.90
C ASP A 341 -15.52 -12.85 11.42
N PHE A 342 -15.41 -12.64 10.12
CA PHE A 342 -14.35 -11.80 9.54
C PHE A 342 -14.42 -10.36 10.08
N GLU A 343 -15.60 -9.75 10.06
CA GLU A 343 -15.86 -8.43 10.63
C GLU A 343 -15.49 -8.38 12.12
N ARG A 344 -15.95 -9.34 12.90
CA ARG A 344 -15.66 -9.41 14.35
C ARG A 344 -14.17 -9.52 14.62
N ALA A 345 -13.42 -10.38 13.90
CA ALA A 345 -11.98 -10.51 14.03
C ALA A 345 -11.26 -9.17 13.75
N THR A 346 -11.74 -8.41 12.77
CA THR A 346 -11.18 -7.12 12.39
C THR A 346 -11.43 -6.04 13.45
N VAL A 347 -12.68 -5.87 13.89
CA VAL A 347 -13.03 -4.77 14.82
C VAL A 347 -12.52 -4.99 16.25
N ARG A 348 -12.31 -6.24 16.67
CA ARG A 348 -11.74 -6.59 17.99
C ARG A 348 -10.37 -5.96 18.23
N VAL A 349 -9.59 -5.74 17.17
CA VAL A 349 -8.27 -5.08 17.28
C VAL A 349 -8.38 -3.68 17.90
N ARG A 350 -9.46 -2.94 17.62
CA ARG A 350 -9.71 -1.61 18.22
C ARG A 350 -9.97 -1.68 19.72
N ALA A 351 -10.60 -2.75 20.16
CA ALA A 351 -10.90 -2.96 21.57
C ALA A 351 -9.68 -3.43 22.39
N GLY A 352 -8.54 -3.67 21.73
CA GLY A 352 -7.33 -4.17 22.38
C GLY A 352 -7.46 -5.64 22.80
N ASP A 353 -8.32 -6.42 22.11
CA ASP A 353 -8.55 -7.83 22.44
C ASP A 353 -7.27 -8.65 22.28
N VAL A 354 -7.04 -9.53 23.25
CA VAL A 354 -5.85 -10.39 23.33
C VAL A 354 -5.95 -11.66 22.49
N ASP A 355 -7.18 -12.08 22.16
CA ASP A 355 -7.39 -13.25 21.30
C ASP A 355 -7.07 -12.88 19.86
N TYR A 356 -5.94 -13.39 19.40
CA TYR A 356 -5.46 -13.10 18.07
C TYR A 356 -6.08 -14.04 17.01
N GLU A 357 -6.70 -13.42 16.00
CA GLU A 357 -7.23 -14.09 14.80
C GLU A 357 -6.80 -13.30 13.55
N PRO A 358 -5.98 -13.88 12.65
CA PRO A 358 -5.45 -13.14 11.50
C PRO A 358 -6.50 -12.65 10.51
N GLY A 359 -7.71 -13.21 10.52
CA GLY A 359 -8.72 -12.99 9.49
C GLY A 359 -8.29 -13.63 8.16
N TYR A 360 -7.17 -13.19 7.61
CA TYR A 360 -6.53 -13.81 6.47
C TYR A 360 -5.01 -13.61 6.45
N ILE A 361 -4.33 -14.46 5.68
CA ILE A 361 -2.89 -14.39 5.42
C ILE A 361 -2.72 -14.36 3.90
N GLN A 362 -2.04 -13.33 3.39
CA GLN A 362 -1.57 -13.28 2.01
C GLN A 362 -0.17 -13.87 1.94
N VAL A 363 0.10 -14.71 0.94
CA VAL A 363 1.40 -15.35 0.73
C VAL A 363 1.97 -14.92 -0.61
N TYR A 364 3.13 -14.30 -0.57
CA TYR A 364 3.88 -13.85 -1.74
C TYR A 364 5.03 -14.81 -2.02
N CYS A 365 4.99 -15.51 -3.15
CA CYS A 365 5.98 -16.51 -3.57
C CYS A 365 7.18 -15.83 -4.26
N GLU A 366 7.89 -14.97 -3.51
CA GLU A 366 8.96 -14.12 -4.06
C GLU A 366 10.09 -14.94 -4.70
N GLY A 367 10.56 -16.00 -4.05
CA GLY A 367 11.65 -16.82 -4.60
C GLY A 367 11.29 -17.53 -5.90
N ALA A 368 10.05 -18.04 -6.01
CA ALA A 368 9.55 -18.60 -7.27
C ALA A 368 9.50 -17.54 -8.37
N ALA A 369 9.04 -16.31 -8.07
CA ALA A 369 9.06 -15.20 -9.01
C ALA A 369 10.46 -14.82 -9.44
N MET A 370 11.43 -14.80 -8.51
CA MET A 370 12.84 -14.52 -8.83
C MET A 370 13.43 -15.58 -9.78
N ARG A 371 13.12 -16.85 -9.57
CA ARG A 371 13.54 -17.92 -10.52
C ARG A 371 12.96 -17.71 -11.92
N ARG A 372 11.71 -17.22 -12.04
CA ARG A 372 11.11 -16.84 -13.34
C ARG A 372 11.83 -15.67 -14.02
N LEU A 373 12.42 -14.77 -13.23
CA LEU A 373 13.25 -13.66 -13.71
C LEU A 373 14.73 -14.04 -13.89
N GLY A 374 15.06 -15.34 -13.82
CA GLY A 374 16.43 -15.85 -14.01
C GLY A 374 17.38 -15.52 -12.86
N LEU A 375 16.87 -15.24 -11.66
CA LEU A 375 17.70 -15.01 -10.48
C LEU A 375 17.73 -16.27 -9.61
N THR A 376 18.94 -16.74 -9.30
CA THR A 376 19.19 -17.81 -8.32
C THR A 376 19.65 -17.16 -7.02
N GLU A 377 18.95 -17.46 -5.94
CA GLU A 377 19.25 -16.97 -4.60
C GLU A 377 19.67 -18.14 -3.69
N PRO A 378 20.44 -17.88 -2.61
CA PRO A 378 20.83 -18.92 -1.64
C PRO A 378 19.62 -19.64 -1.02
N TYR A 379 18.53 -18.92 -0.79
CA TYR A 379 17.30 -19.42 -0.18
C TYR A 379 16.09 -19.07 -1.02
N ASP A 380 15.08 -19.93 -1.08
CA ASP A 380 13.77 -19.56 -1.58
C ASP A 380 13.04 -18.68 -0.57
N ARG A 381 12.34 -17.62 -1.03
CA ARG A 381 11.69 -16.65 -0.17
C ARG A 381 10.18 -16.73 -0.28
N LEU A 382 9.53 -16.78 0.89
CA LEU A 382 8.11 -16.47 1.02
C LEU A 382 7.94 -15.26 1.94
N THR A 383 6.98 -14.42 1.62
CA THR A 383 6.49 -13.37 2.52
C THR A 383 5.03 -13.62 2.83
N LEU A 384 4.69 -13.61 4.13
CA LEU A 384 3.33 -13.59 4.62
C LEU A 384 2.98 -12.19 5.06
N PHE A 385 1.87 -11.69 4.59
CA PHE A 385 1.26 -10.46 5.03
C PHE A 385 -0.10 -10.80 5.65
N PHE A 386 -0.31 -10.45 6.92
CA PHE A 386 -1.48 -10.85 7.67
C PHE A 386 -2.02 -9.72 8.52
N LYS A 387 -3.25 -9.86 9.00
CA LYS A 387 -4.01 -8.78 9.62
C LYS A 387 -4.28 -9.02 11.11
N ASN A 388 -4.95 -8.05 11.69
CA ASN A 388 -5.48 -8.08 13.06
C ASN A 388 -4.40 -8.16 14.16
N LEU A 389 -3.16 -7.75 13.86
CA LEU A 389 -2.10 -7.64 14.85
C LEU A 389 -2.13 -6.24 15.48
N GLY A 390 -2.49 -6.15 16.76
CA GLY A 390 -2.55 -4.89 17.50
C GLY A 390 -1.16 -4.35 17.88
N LEU A 391 -1.04 -3.03 18.07
CA LEU A 391 0.20 -2.35 18.48
C LEU A 391 0.72 -2.78 19.86
N GLY A 392 -0.16 -3.19 20.76
CA GLY A 392 0.17 -3.44 22.18
C GLY A 392 0.86 -4.77 22.47
N ARG A 393 0.91 -5.70 21.51
CA ARG A 393 1.46 -7.05 21.73
C ARG A 393 2.99 -7.02 21.89
N LYS A 394 3.51 -7.85 22.80
CA LYS A 394 4.95 -7.90 23.15
C LYS A 394 5.40 -9.33 23.49
N GLY A 395 6.72 -9.55 23.39
CA GLY A 395 7.38 -10.75 23.89
C GLY A 395 6.74 -12.05 23.42
N ASP A 396 6.45 -12.93 24.37
CA ASP A 396 5.92 -14.28 24.11
C ASP A 396 4.62 -14.28 23.29
N GLU A 397 3.79 -13.24 23.40
CA GLU A 397 2.58 -13.11 22.56
C GLU A 397 2.91 -12.96 21.06
N LEU A 398 3.98 -12.23 20.72
CA LEU A 398 4.42 -12.08 19.34
C LEU A 398 5.08 -13.35 18.80
N ASP A 399 5.81 -14.10 19.64
CA ASP A 399 6.39 -15.39 19.28
C ASP A 399 5.29 -16.42 19.03
N ASP A 400 4.21 -16.41 19.81
CA ASP A 400 3.04 -17.25 19.60
C ASP A 400 2.31 -16.89 18.28
N VAL A 401 2.08 -15.60 18.01
CA VAL A 401 1.49 -15.13 16.74
C VAL A 401 2.34 -15.57 15.56
N LYS A 402 3.66 -15.37 15.62
CA LYS A 402 4.60 -15.77 14.57
C LYS A 402 4.52 -17.30 14.34
N THR A 403 4.52 -18.08 15.39
CA THR A 403 4.45 -19.54 15.34
C THR A 403 3.13 -20.00 14.71
N ARG A 404 2.00 -19.48 15.15
CA ARG A 404 0.67 -19.85 14.63
C ARG A 404 0.48 -19.47 13.18
N VAL A 405 0.84 -18.24 12.79
CA VAL A 405 0.73 -17.76 11.41
C VAL A 405 1.64 -18.57 10.48
N THR A 406 2.88 -18.85 10.91
CA THR A 406 3.80 -19.68 10.14
C THR A 406 3.28 -21.12 10.00
N ALA A 407 2.73 -21.71 11.05
CA ALA A 407 2.17 -23.06 11.02
C ALA A 407 0.98 -23.19 10.06
N GLN A 408 0.11 -22.16 9.99
CA GLN A 408 -0.99 -22.13 9.03
C GLN A 408 -0.48 -22.20 7.57
N LEU A 409 0.59 -21.46 7.24
CA LEU A 409 1.23 -21.58 5.94
C LEU A 409 1.83 -22.97 5.72
N LEU A 410 2.67 -23.43 6.67
CA LEU A 410 3.41 -24.69 6.54
C LEU A 410 2.49 -25.91 6.39
N ALA A 411 1.24 -25.83 6.85
CA ALA A 411 0.23 -26.85 6.63
C ALA A 411 -0.05 -27.11 5.13
N HIS A 412 0.23 -26.14 4.26
CA HIS A 412 0.07 -26.23 2.80
C HIS A 412 1.38 -26.53 2.05
N VAL A 413 2.51 -26.57 2.73
CA VAL A 413 3.85 -26.80 2.17
C VAL A 413 4.23 -28.27 2.33
N ALA A 414 4.79 -28.90 1.26
CA ALA A 414 5.19 -30.29 1.25
C ALA A 414 6.61 -30.54 1.79
N ASN A 415 7.44 -29.48 1.93
CA ASN A 415 8.78 -29.51 2.50
C ASN A 415 8.97 -28.46 3.61
N PRO A 416 8.15 -28.49 4.68
CA PRO A 416 8.20 -27.51 5.76
C PRO A 416 9.53 -27.52 6.54
N GLU A 417 10.24 -28.65 6.54
CA GLU A 417 11.55 -28.85 7.18
C GLU A 417 12.67 -27.99 6.53
N ASP A 418 12.48 -27.54 5.30
CA ASP A 418 13.41 -26.65 4.62
C ASP A 418 13.33 -25.18 5.09
N CYS A 419 12.33 -24.82 5.89
CA CYS A 419 12.20 -23.48 6.47
C CYS A 419 13.24 -23.29 7.57
N VAL A 420 14.25 -22.44 7.31
CA VAL A 420 15.44 -22.30 8.17
C VAL A 420 15.55 -20.95 8.86
N TRP A 421 14.77 -19.97 8.43
CA TRP A 421 14.81 -18.64 9.03
C TRP A 421 13.45 -17.94 8.86
N SER A 422 13.14 -17.09 9.84
CA SER A 422 11.96 -16.23 9.77
C SER A 422 12.14 -14.94 10.55
N ARG A 423 11.53 -13.87 10.05
CA ARG A 423 11.46 -12.57 10.73
C ARG A 423 10.02 -12.04 10.72
N LEU A 424 9.53 -11.68 11.89
CA LEU A 424 8.27 -10.95 12.07
C LEU A 424 8.56 -9.45 12.10
N LEU A 425 7.75 -8.67 11.39
CA LEU A 425 7.55 -7.24 11.56
C LEU A 425 6.13 -6.99 12.06
N THR A 426 6.00 -6.16 13.07
CA THR A 426 4.76 -5.78 13.72
C THR A 426 4.32 -4.36 13.33
N PRO A 427 3.08 -3.93 13.59
CA PRO A 427 2.70 -2.53 13.44
C PRO A 427 3.61 -1.57 14.25
N LYS A 428 4.11 -2.01 15.41
CA LYS A 428 5.08 -1.24 16.20
C LYS A 428 6.42 -1.07 15.48
N ASP A 429 6.93 -2.15 14.86
CA ASP A 429 8.15 -2.06 14.03
C ASP A 429 7.95 -1.11 12.85
N LEU A 430 6.78 -1.13 12.20
CA LEU A 430 6.46 -0.21 11.11
C LEU A 430 6.47 1.25 11.58
N GLN A 431 5.93 1.51 12.79
CA GLN A 431 5.96 2.83 13.39
C GLN A 431 7.39 3.28 13.74
N GLU A 432 8.22 2.42 14.27
CA GLU A 432 9.59 2.74 14.68
C GLU A 432 10.55 2.88 13.49
N LEU A 433 10.47 1.97 12.53
CA LEU A 433 11.37 1.93 11.36
C LEU A 433 11.00 3.00 10.31
N PHE A 434 9.73 3.11 9.99
CA PHE A 434 9.24 3.92 8.86
C PHE A 434 8.46 5.16 9.28
N LEU A 435 8.24 5.38 10.60
CA LEU A 435 7.42 6.46 11.15
C LEU A 435 5.97 6.41 10.67
N PHE A 436 5.42 5.21 10.45
CA PHE A 436 4.01 5.07 10.12
C PHE A 436 3.13 5.35 11.34
N PRO A 437 2.23 6.34 11.29
CA PRO A 437 1.36 6.66 12.42
C PRO A 437 0.54 5.42 12.83
N GLY A 438 0.60 5.04 14.11
CA GLY A 438 -0.09 3.84 14.60
C GLY A 438 0.29 2.54 13.87
N GLY A 439 1.40 2.49 13.13
CA GLY A 439 1.79 1.38 12.27
C GLY A 439 0.93 1.23 11.01
N ASN A 440 0.17 2.27 10.62
CA ASN A 440 -0.72 2.23 9.47
C ASN A 440 0.04 2.46 8.15
N LEU A 441 -0.15 1.55 7.18
CA LEU A 441 0.54 1.58 5.89
C LEU A 441 0.20 2.80 5.03
N ASP A 442 -1.01 3.34 5.20
CA ASP A 442 -1.54 4.49 4.47
C ASP A 442 -1.52 5.78 5.30
N HIS A 443 -0.83 5.78 6.45
CA HIS A 443 -0.71 6.84 7.44
C HIS A 443 -2.03 7.21 8.14
N THR A 444 -3.17 7.06 7.50
CA THR A 444 -4.52 7.16 8.07
C THR A 444 -5.36 6.01 7.55
N GLU A 445 -6.35 5.57 8.32
CA GLU A 445 -7.23 4.47 7.90
C GLU A 445 -8.04 4.85 6.66
N LEU A 446 -8.30 3.88 5.81
CA LEU A 446 -9.17 4.01 4.64
C LEU A 446 -10.64 3.82 5.06
N THR A 447 -11.24 4.84 5.62
CA THR A 447 -12.58 4.82 6.22
C THR A 447 -13.34 6.11 5.97
N GLY A 448 -14.64 6.14 6.23
CA GLY A 448 -15.48 7.33 6.07
C GLY A 448 -14.90 8.57 6.76
N GLY A 449 -14.95 9.71 6.09
CA GLY A 449 -14.33 10.96 6.52
C GLY A 449 -12.79 11.02 6.38
N GLN A 450 -12.17 9.95 5.83
CA GLN A 450 -10.72 9.86 5.58
C GLN A 450 -10.40 9.23 4.23
N GLN A 451 -11.38 9.07 3.35
CA GLN A 451 -11.24 8.53 2.00
C GLN A 451 -11.82 9.49 0.96
N PHE A 452 -11.58 9.19 -0.31
CA PHE A 452 -12.08 9.93 -1.47
C PHE A 452 -11.80 11.44 -1.31
N ALA A 453 -12.82 12.31 -1.41
CA ALA A 453 -12.69 13.77 -1.30
C ALA A 453 -12.19 14.24 0.09
N ASP A 454 -12.41 13.44 1.14
CA ASP A 454 -12.00 13.79 2.52
C ASP A 454 -10.53 13.47 2.82
N ARG A 455 -9.83 12.75 1.90
CA ARG A 455 -8.43 12.34 2.12
C ARG A 455 -7.44 13.44 1.73
N GLN A 456 -7.43 14.55 2.48
CA GLN A 456 -6.64 15.75 2.24
C GLN A 456 -6.36 16.53 3.55
N PHE A 457 -5.45 17.51 3.50
CA PHE A 457 -5.05 18.32 4.65
C PHE A 457 -5.10 19.83 4.37
N ALA A 458 -5.70 20.27 3.26
CA ALA A 458 -5.87 21.67 2.93
C ALA A 458 -6.89 22.35 3.85
N ALA A 459 -6.71 23.64 4.10
CA ALA A 459 -7.72 24.44 4.77
C ALA A 459 -8.92 24.75 3.84
N ASP A 460 -8.66 24.89 2.54
CA ASP A 460 -9.66 25.06 1.49
C ASP A 460 -9.38 24.09 0.33
N PRO A 461 -9.85 22.83 0.42
CA PRO A 461 -9.57 21.81 -0.59
C PRO A 461 -10.23 22.09 -1.95
N ALA A 462 -11.27 22.91 -2.00
CA ALA A 462 -11.92 23.29 -3.25
C ALA A 462 -11.03 24.17 -4.12
N GLN A 463 -10.16 24.98 -3.49
CA GLN A 463 -9.18 25.77 -4.22
C GLN A 463 -7.90 24.98 -4.53
N GLU A 464 -7.37 24.25 -3.55
CA GLU A 464 -6.13 23.49 -3.70
C GLU A 464 -6.15 22.24 -2.84
N PHE A 465 -6.50 21.13 -3.42
CA PHE A 465 -6.68 19.86 -2.72
C PHE A 465 -5.41 19.36 -1.98
N TYR A 466 -4.23 19.52 -2.59
CA TYR A 466 -2.96 19.07 -2.00
C TYR A 466 -2.22 20.16 -1.21
N ARG A 467 -2.80 21.34 -1.02
CA ARG A 467 -2.21 22.34 -0.11
C ARG A 467 -2.13 21.77 1.30
N PHE A 468 -1.08 22.11 2.02
CA PHE A 468 -0.95 21.74 3.43
C PHE A 468 -1.37 22.88 4.34
N GLY A 469 -2.42 22.67 5.14
CA GLY A 469 -3.00 23.72 5.98
C GLY A 469 -3.47 24.92 5.17
N GLY A 470 -3.26 26.14 5.69
CA GLY A 470 -3.56 27.41 5.02
C GLY A 470 -2.39 28.00 4.21
N TRP A 471 -1.23 27.33 4.16
CA TRP A 471 0.00 27.88 3.59
C TRP A 471 0.07 27.72 2.07
N SER A 472 0.17 28.85 1.34
CA SER A 472 0.20 28.84 -0.14
C SER A 472 1.47 28.23 -0.75
N ASN A 473 2.55 28.13 0.01
CA ASN A 473 3.84 27.57 -0.40
C ASN A 473 4.14 26.19 0.19
N LEU A 474 3.13 25.52 0.77
CA LEU A 474 3.24 24.15 1.27
C LEU A 474 2.27 23.22 0.57
N THR A 475 2.77 22.04 0.15
CA THR A 475 2.00 20.95 -0.45
C THR A 475 2.22 19.67 0.33
N TYR A 476 1.22 18.80 0.38
CA TYR A 476 1.30 17.48 1.00
C TYR A 476 0.97 16.38 0.00
N CYS A 477 1.85 15.38 -0.13
CA CYS A 477 1.67 14.23 -1.00
C CYS A 477 2.04 12.89 -0.34
N GLY A 478 2.11 12.85 0.99
CA GLY A 478 2.38 11.60 1.72
C GLY A 478 1.28 10.56 1.55
N ALA A 479 1.49 9.35 2.11
CA ALA A 479 0.54 8.24 2.03
C ALA A 479 -0.85 8.57 2.64
N GLY A 480 -0.93 9.57 3.53
CA GLY A 480 -2.18 10.07 4.10
C GLY A 480 -3.03 10.92 3.17
N SER A 481 -2.59 11.26 1.95
CA SER A 481 -3.39 11.99 0.96
C SER A 481 -3.99 11.07 -0.10
N TYR A 482 -5.01 11.55 -0.80
CA TYR A 482 -5.64 10.84 -1.91
C TYR A 482 -4.62 10.47 -3.01
N PRO A 483 -4.69 9.28 -3.61
CA PRO A 483 -5.65 8.22 -3.31
C PRO A 483 -5.32 7.39 -2.06
N CYS A 484 -4.08 7.01 -1.83
CA CYS A 484 -3.58 6.25 -0.68
C CYS A 484 -2.05 6.05 -0.77
N GLY A 485 -1.47 5.27 0.13
CA GLY A 485 -0.08 4.82 0.09
C GLY A 485 0.17 3.67 -0.88
N SER A 486 0.53 2.50 -0.35
CA SER A 486 0.64 1.20 -1.06
C SER A 486 1.50 1.19 -2.33
N ILE A 487 2.58 1.98 -2.35
CA ILE A 487 3.56 2.08 -3.46
C ILE A 487 2.92 2.58 -4.78
N ALA A 488 1.87 3.40 -4.69
CA ALA A 488 1.20 3.94 -5.87
C ALA A 488 1.97 5.07 -6.56
N GLY A 489 2.62 5.96 -5.79
CA GLY A 489 3.25 7.18 -6.33
C GLY A 489 2.25 8.24 -6.83
N THR A 490 0.97 7.87 -6.91
CA THR A 490 -0.12 8.72 -7.42
C THR A 490 -0.29 10.01 -6.62
N PRO A 491 -0.26 10.03 -5.28
CA PRO A 491 -0.29 11.28 -4.52
C PRO A 491 0.82 12.25 -4.91
N GLY A 492 2.04 11.72 -5.11
CA GLY A 492 3.20 12.51 -5.55
C GLY A 492 3.00 13.15 -6.93
N TYR A 493 2.53 12.34 -7.89
CA TYR A 493 2.23 12.81 -9.25
C TYR A 493 1.14 13.88 -9.26
N MET A 494 0.01 13.62 -8.61
CA MET A 494 -1.14 14.52 -8.63
C MET A 494 -0.81 15.86 -7.96
N ALA A 495 -0.16 15.81 -6.79
CA ALA A 495 0.25 17.02 -6.06
C ALA A 495 1.25 17.86 -6.87
N ALA A 496 2.28 17.24 -7.46
CA ALA A 496 3.26 17.93 -8.29
C ALA A 496 2.62 18.52 -9.55
N THR A 497 1.70 17.81 -10.19
CA THR A 497 1.01 18.27 -11.41
C THR A 497 0.11 19.45 -11.10
N GLN A 498 -0.64 19.45 -10.00
CA GLN A 498 -1.46 20.59 -9.59
C GLN A 498 -0.59 21.81 -9.25
N LEU A 499 0.52 21.60 -8.51
CA LEU A 499 1.46 22.66 -8.21
C LEU A 499 2.01 23.29 -9.49
N ASN A 500 2.46 22.48 -10.46
CA ASN A 500 2.98 22.97 -11.73
C ASN A 500 1.95 23.78 -12.53
N ARG A 501 0.69 23.34 -12.58
CA ARG A 501 -0.41 24.08 -13.25
C ARG A 501 -0.67 25.42 -12.61
N ARG A 502 -0.70 25.45 -11.28
CA ARG A 502 -0.88 26.72 -10.54
C ARG A 502 0.25 27.72 -10.82
N LEU A 503 1.50 27.22 -10.80
CA LEU A 503 2.66 28.08 -11.04
C LEU A 503 2.74 28.59 -12.49
N ALA A 504 2.24 27.83 -13.45
CA ALA A 504 2.16 28.25 -14.85
C ALA A 504 1.03 29.27 -15.12
N ALA A 505 0.07 29.41 -14.19
CA ALA A 505 -1.04 30.36 -14.27
C ALA A 505 -0.72 31.72 -13.59
N LEU A 506 0.39 31.82 -12.87
CA LEU A 506 0.90 33.07 -12.24
C LEU A 506 1.83 33.81 -13.19
#